data_11ad3bab6c8715420ff7804f7f617c05
#
_entry.id   11ad3bab6c8715420ff7804f7f617c05
#
_cell.length_a   1.000
_cell.length_b   1.000
_cell.length_c   1.000
_cell.angle_alpha   90.00
_cell.angle_beta   90.00
_cell.angle_gamma   90.00
#
_symmetry.space_group_name_H-M   'P 1'
#
loop_
_entity.id
_entity.type
_entity.pdbx_description
1 polymer ?
#
loop_
_entity_poly.entity_id
_entity_poly.type
_entity_poly.pdbx_seq_one_letter_code
_entity_poly.pdbx_strand_id
1 'polypeptide(L)'
;MYLYCSKEYQLIKIIISVSNDLTTDQRVAKVCTTLHNAGFEILLIGRKLQNSKPLKRKYQTKRISLFFHKGILFYAELNLRLFFLLLFLKKNVLLANDLDTLLPNYIVSKLLRKKLVFDSHELFSEIPELVHRPFVKKIWIHLENQM
;
A
#
# COMPACT_ATOMS: atom_id res chain seq x y z
N MET A 1 -20.24 31.45 -30.22
CA MET A 1 -19.46 31.54 -28.98
C MET A 1 -19.62 30.20 -28.30
N TYR A 2 -18.72 29.24 -28.60
CA TYR A 2 -18.75 27.89 -28.02
C TYR A 2 -18.03 27.91 -26.69
N LEU A 3 -18.79 27.77 -25.59
CA LEU A 3 -18.24 27.53 -24.28
C LEU A 3 -17.69 26.07 -24.24
N TYR A 4 -16.40 25.93 -24.45
CA TYR A 4 -15.69 24.69 -24.14
C TYR A 4 -15.71 24.52 -22.60
N CYS A 5 -16.71 23.78 -22.13
CA CYS A 5 -16.69 23.27 -20.77
C CYS A 5 -15.60 22.18 -20.69
N SER A 6 -14.37 22.56 -20.36
CA SER A 6 -13.30 21.62 -20.04
C SER A 6 -13.70 20.89 -18.75
N LYS A 7 -14.32 19.72 -18.91
CA LYS A 7 -14.43 18.76 -17.81
C LYS A 7 -12.99 18.46 -17.37
N GLU A 8 -12.56 19.06 -16.29
CA GLU A 8 -11.36 18.62 -15.59
C GLU A 8 -11.57 17.15 -15.24
N TYR A 9 -10.97 16.27 -16.01
CA TYR A 9 -10.87 14.87 -15.66
C TYR A 9 -9.96 14.80 -14.42
N GLN A 10 -10.57 14.78 -13.23
CA GLN A 10 -9.81 14.52 -12.02
C GLN A 10 -9.14 13.16 -12.16
N LEU A 11 -7.82 13.19 -12.32
CA LEU A 11 -7.01 11.97 -12.35
C LEU A 11 -7.26 11.16 -11.09
N ILE A 12 -7.67 9.91 -11.27
CA ILE A 12 -7.88 9.00 -10.13
C ILE A 12 -6.53 8.75 -9.47
N LYS A 13 -6.42 9.14 -8.19
CA LYS A 13 -5.21 8.96 -7.40
C LYS A 13 -5.25 7.63 -6.65
N ILE A 14 -4.26 6.79 -6.92
CA ILE A 14 -4.08 5.48 -6.28
C ILE A 14 -2.85 5.55 -5.37
N ILE A 15 -3.04 5.23 -4.09
CA ILE A 15 -1.92 5.03 -3.16
C ILE A 15 -1.67 3.53 -3.02
N ILE A 16 -0.45 3.12 -3.32
CA ILE A 16 0.01 1.73 -3.24
C ILE A 16 0.97 1.61 -2.07
N SER A 17 0.76 0.64 -1.21
CA SER A 17 1.54 0.43 0.01
C SER A 17 2.22 -0.93 0.00
N VAL A 18 3.53 -0.94 0.30
CA VAL A 18 4.35 -2.16 0.44
C VAL A 18 5.19 -2.11 1.71
N SER A 19 5.49 -3.26 2.28
CA SER A 19 6.38 -3.40 3.44
C SER A 19 7.87 -3.45 3.05
N ASN A 20 8.17 -3.72 1.79
CA ASN A 20 9.51 -3.89 1.25
C ASN A 20 10.19 -2.57 0.87
N ASP A 21 11.50 -2.65 0.60
CA ASP A 21 12.25 -1.55 0.00
C ASP A 21 11.84 -1.38 -1.48
N LEU A 22 11.47 -0.16 -1.85
CA LEU A 22 11.02 0.18 -3.19
C LEU A 22 12.09 -0.02 -4.28
N THR A 23 13.36 -0.15 -3.90
CA THR A 23 14.46 -0.36 -4.87
C THR A 23 14.56 -1.79 -5.35
N THR A 24 14.08 -2.75 -4.55
CA THR A 24 14.20 -4.20 -4.83
C THR A 24 12.91 -4.81 -5.36
N ASP A 25 11.76 -4.22 -5.05
CA ASP A 25 10.45 -4.74 -5.44
C ASP A 25 10.12 -4.38 -6.90
N GLN A 26 10.57 -5.24 -7.80
CA GLN A 26 10.36 -5.06 -9.24
C GLN A 26 8.91 -5.36 -9.66
N ARG A 27 8.20 -6.25 -8.96
CA ARG A 27 6.81 -6.60 -9.28
C ARG A 27 5.91 -5.38 -9.09
N VAL A 28 5.96 -4.77 -7.93
CA VAL A 28 5.21 -3.55 -7.63
C VAL A 28 5.60 -2.41 -8.55
N ALA A 29 6.89 -2.30 -8.89
CA ALA A 29 7.34 -1.28 -9.84
C ALA A 29 6.71 -1.44 -11.23
N LYS A 30 6.50 -2.67 -11.71
CA LYS A 30 5.79 -2.96 -12.96
C LYS A 30 4.32 -2.58 -12.87
N VAL A 31 3.63 -2.99 -11.81
CA VAL A 31 2.21 -2.64 -11.55
C VAL A 31 2.03 -1.12 -11.54
N CYS A 32 2.85 -0.40 -10.77
CA CYS A 32 2.81 1.06 -10.71
C CYS A 32 3.04 1.71 -12.08
N THR A 33 3.97 1.17 -12.86
CA THR A 33 4.28 1.68 -14.21
C THR A 33 3.10 1.47 -15.16
N THR A 34 2.47 0.30 -15.12
CA THR A 34 1.29 -0.02 -15.94
C THR A 34 0.12 0.91 -15.60
N LEU A 35 -0.19 1.08 -14.31
CA LEU A 35 -1.25 1.96 -13.85
C LEU A 35 -0.96 3.43 -14.21
N HIS A 36 0.29 3.88 -14.05
CA HIS A 36 0.69 5.23 -14.44
C HIS A 36 0.53 5.46 -15.95
N ASN A 37 0.94 4.50 -16.77
CA ASN A 37 0.76 4.57 -18.25
C ASN A 37 -0.71 4.52 -18.66
N ALA A 38 -1.57 3.91 -17.84
CA ALA A 38 -3.04 3.93 -18.03
C ALA A 38 -3.70 5.25 -17.59
N GLY A 39 -2.93 6.24 -17.15
CA GLY A 39 -3.42 7.58 -16.81
C GLY A 39 -3.81 7.78 -15.35
N PHE A 40 -3.45 6.88 -14.44
CA PHE A 40 -3.67 7.07 -13.00
C PHE A 40 -2.54 7.87 -12.35
N GLU A 41 -2.89 8.71 -11.38
CA GLU A 41 -1.90 9.35 -10.50
C GLU A 41 -1.46 8.36 -9.43
N ILE A 42 -0.20 7.93 -9.45
CA ILE A 42 0.33 6.90 -8.55
C ILE A 42 1.22 7.51 -7.49
N LEU A 43 0.97 7.15 -6.23
CA LEU A 43 1.90 7.34 -5.11
C LEU A 43 2.23 5.98 -4.51
N LEU A 44 3.46 5.53 -4.70
CA LEU A 44 3.97 4.29 -4.10
C LEU A 44 4.65 4.60 -2.77
N ILE A 45 4.20 3.94 -1.70
CA ILE A 45 4.73 4.07 -0.34
C ILE A 45 5.38 2.75 0.07
N GLY A 46 6.61 2.81 0.56
CA GLY A 46 7.31 1.64 1.08
C GLY A 46 8.45 2.00 2.01
N ARG A 47 9.17 1.01 2.47
CA ARG A 47 10.26 1.17 3.43
C ARG A 47 11.52 1.73 2.78
N LYS A 48 12.30 2.48 3.57
CA LYS A 48 13.69 2.87 3.28
C LYS A 48 14.61 2.09 4.20
N LEU A 49 15.54 1.33 3.64
CA LEU A 49 16.63 0.71 4.37
C LEU A 49 17.87 1.63 4.36
N GLN A 50 18.83 1.36 5.25
CA GLN A 50 20.08 2.14 5.31
C GLN A 50 20.86 2.09 3.99
N ASN A 51 20.85 0.93 3.32
CA ASN A 51 21.56 0.69 2.05
C ASN A 51 20.66 0.86 0.81
N SER A 52 19.48 1.49 0.96
CA SER A 52 18.59 1.72 -0.18
C SER A 52 19.23 2.66 -1.20
N LYS A 53 19.27 2.20 -2.45
CA LYS A 53 19.77 3.01 -3.58
C LYS A 53 18.86 4.22 -3.85
N PRO A 54 19.36 5.25 -4.53
CA PRO A 54 18.52 6.31 -5.08
C PRO A 54 17.44 5.72 -5.97
N LEU A 55 16.21 6.20 -5.84
CA LEU A 55 15.07 5.73 -6.60
C LEU A 55 14.58 6.83 -7.55
N LYS A 56 14.56 6.53 -8.85
CA LYS A 56 13.99 7.42 -9.87
C LYS A 56 12.88 6.69 -10.61
N ARG A 57 11.64 7.19 -10.51
CA ARG A 57 10.45 6.61 -11.14
C ARG A 57 9.66 7.69 -11.87
N LYS A 58 8.81 7.30 -12.83
CA LYS A 58 7.92 8.23 -13.54
C LYS A 58 6.72 8.66 -12.71
N TYR A 59 6.43 7.96 -11.61
CA TYR A 59 5.34 8.23 -10.66
C TYR A 59 5.91 8.64 -9.30
N GLN A 60 5.05 9.16 -8.43
CA GLN A 60 5.48 9.63 -7.11
C GLN A 60 5.82 8.45 -6.20
N THR A 61 6.87 8.62 -5.41
CA THR A 61 7.30 7.63 -4.42
C THR A 61 7.54 8.29 -3.07
N LYS A 62 7.16 7.62 -1.99
CA LYS A 62 7.43 8.04 -0.62
C LYS A 62 8.03 6.89 0.17
N ARG A 63 9.20 7.09 0.75
CA ARG A 63 9.87 6.08 1.56
C ARG A 63 9.80 6.42 3.03
N ILE A 64 9.44 5.44 3.85
CA ILE A 64 9.33 5.54 5.31
C ILE A 64 10.59 4.93 5.92
N SER A 65 11.32 5.73 6.70
CA SER A 65 12.41 5.21 7.54
C SER A 65 11.82 4.71 8.85
N LEU A 66 12.21 3.53 9.29
CA LEU A 66 11.74 2.89 10.51
C LEU A 66 12.91 2.72 11.50
N PHE A 67 12.60 2.80 12.79
CA PHE A 67 13.57 2.55 13.86
C PHE A 67 13.79 1.05 14.07
N PHE A 68 12.68 0.28 14.03
CA PHE A 68 12.73 -1.16 14.19
C PHE A 68 12.79 -1.84 12.82
N HIS A 69 13.66 -2.84 12.69
CA HIS A 69 13.90 -3.51 11.41
C HIS A 69 13.35 -4.94 11.35
N LYS A 70 12.98 -5.53 12.49
CA LYS A 70 12.50 -6.92 12.61
C LYS A 70 11.50 -7.08 13.75
N GLY A 71 10.71 -8.17 13.70
CA GLY A 71 9.80 -8.59 14.75
C GLY A 71 8.54 -7.73 14.86
N ILE A 72 7.81 -7.90 15.95
CA ILE A 72 6.50 -7.28 16.18
C ILE A 72 6.59 -5.74 16.18
N LEU A 73 7.65 -5.18 16.73
CA LEU A 73 7.84 -3.72 16.79
C LEU A 73 8.00 -3.10 15.39
N PHE A 74 8.65 -3.82 14.47
CA PHE A 74 8.72 -3.38 13.06
C PHE A 74 7.31 -3.24 12.46
N TYR A 75 6.48 -4.28 12.59
CA TYR A 75 5.12 -4.26 12.05
C TYR A 75 4.25 -3.19 12.72
N ALA A 76 4.36 -3.03 14.02
CA ALA A 76 3.62 -2.01 14.77
C ALA A 76 4.00 -0.60 14.30
N GLU A 77 5.30 -0.31 14.20
CA GLU A 77 5.79 1.00 13.73
C GLU A 77 5.39 1.26 12.28
N LEU A 78 5.57 0.29 11.38
CA LEU A 78 5.19 0.41 9.97
C LEU A 78 3.70 0.74 9.84
N ASN A 79 2.84 -0.06 10.48
CA ASN A 79 1.39 0.10 10.40
C ASN A 79 0.93 1.44 10.98
N LEU A 80 1.50 1.87 12.10
CA LEU A 80 1.15 3.15 12.73
C LEU A 80 1.55 4.33 11.83
N ARG A 81 2.78 4.34 11.32
CA ARG A 81 3.25 5.40 10.42
C ARG A 81 2.46 5.43 9.11
N LEU A 82 2.19 4.24 8.56
CA LEU A 82 1.40 4.11 7.33
C LEU A 82 -0.03 4.59 7.56
N PHE A 83 -0.67 4.23 8.68
CA PHE A 83 -2.01 4.70 9.03
C PHE A 83 -2.11 6.22 9.02
N PHE A 84 -1.24 6.92 9.76
CA PHE A 84 -1.26 8.38 9.80
C PHE A 84 -0.97 8.98 8.43
N LEU A 85 -0.02 8.42 7.70
CA LEU A 85 0.31 8.89 6.36
C LEU A 85 -0.88 8.76 5.40
N LEU A 86 -1.52 7.59 5.41
CA LEU A 86 -2.71 7.34 4.59
C LEU A 86 -3.89 8.22 5.00
N LEU A 87 -4.04 8.52 6.29
CA LEU A 87 -5.16 9.32 6.78
C LEU A 87 -5.16 10.72 6.14
N PHE A 88 -4.01 11.37 6.06
CA PHE A 88 -3.90 12.77 5.61
C PHE A 88 -3.64 12.95 4.10
N LEU A 89 -3.24 11.92 3.39
CA LEU A 89 -3.00 12.02 1.95
C LEU A 89 -4.31 11.99 1.14
N LYS A 90 -4.41 12.84 0.11
CA LYS A 90 -5.51 12.78 -0.88
C LYS A 90 -5.42 11.48 -1.69
N LYS A 91 -6.54 10.77 -1.83
CA LYS A 91 -6.64 9.49 -2.55
C LYS A 91 -8.06 9.18 -2.98
N ASN A 92 -8.19 8.41 -4.05
CA ASN A 92 -9.45 7.83 -4.50
C ASN A 92 -9.49 6.33 -4.19
N VAL A 93 -8.34 5.65 -4.37
CA VAL A 93 -8.19 4.22 -4.16
C VAL A 93 -6.96 3.95 -3.32
N LEU A 94 -7.04 2.98 -2.44
CA LEU A 94 -5.95 2.39 -1.67
C LEU A 94 -5.67 1.00 -2.23
N LEU A 95 -4.39 0.67 -2.44
CA LEU A 95 -3.95 -0.66 -2.86
C LEU A 95 -2.93 -1.16 -1.84
N ALA A 96 -3.32 -2.17 -1.06
CA ALA A 96 -2.41 -2.89 -0.18
C ALA A 96 -1.80 -4.05 -0.97
N ASN A 97 -0.48 -4.03 -1.12
CA ASN A 97 0.22 -5.03 -1.93
C ASN A 97 0.75 -6.20 -1.11
N ASP A 98 0.85 -6.02 0.19
CA ASP A 98 1.29 -7.04 1.14
C ASP A 98 0.31 -7.10 2.31
N LEU A 99 0.19 -8.27 2.93
CA LEU A 99 -0.61 -8.46 4.14
C LEU A 99 -0.18 -7.52 5.27
N ASP A 100 1.11 -7.25 5.39
CA ASP A 100 1.70 -6.37 6.39
C ASP A 100 1.18 -4.93 6.32
N THR A 101 0.73 -4.49 5.15
CA THR A 101 0.19 -3.16 4.92
C THR A 101 -1.33 -3.11 4.87
N LEU A 102 -1.98 -4.29 4.92
CA LEU A 102 -3.43 -4.39 4.75
C LEU A 102 -4.20 -3.69 5.87
N LEU A 103 -3.80 -3.90 7.12
CA LEU A 103 -4.52 -3.38 8.29
C LEU A 103 -4.70 -1.85 8.25
N PRO A 104 -3.67 -1.01 8.09
CA PRO A 104 -3.84 0.43 8.03
C PRO A 104 -4.62 0.88 6.78
N ASN A 105 -4.44 0.21 5.64
CA ASN A 105 -5.21 0.48 4.44
C ASN A 105 -6.70 0.19 4.65
N TYR A 106 -7.04 -0.94 5.30
CA TYR A 106 -8.41 -1.33 5.61
C TYR A 106 -9.08 -0.31 6.55
N ILE A 107 -8.43 0.04 7.66
CA ILE A 107 -8.99 0.99 8.63
C ILE A 107 -9.25 2.35 7.95
N VAL A 108 -8.28 2.87 7.20
CA VAL A 108 -8.41 4.16 6.51
C VAL A 108 -9.46 4.09 5.41
N SER A 109 -9.57 2.98 4.68
CA SER A 109 -10.58 2.81 3.64
C SER A 109 -12.00 2.89 4.20
N LYS A 110 -12.24 2.23 5.34
CA LYS A 110 -13.54 2.28 6.04
C LYS A 110 -13.82 3.67 6.62
N LEU A 111 -12.84 4.27 7.30
CA LEU A 111 -12.98 5.58 7.95
C LEU A 111 -13.29 6.69 6.93
N LEU A 112 -12.59 6.70 5.81
CA LEU A 112 -12.73 7.72 4.76
C LEU A 112 -13.63 7.30 3.59
N ARG A 113 -14.28 6.12 3.67
CA ARG A 113 -15.13 5.55 2.62
C ARG A 113 -14.44 5.52 1.25
N LYS A 114 -13.18 5.07 1.23
CA LYS A 114 -12.38 4.92 0.01
C LYS A 114 -12.38 3.46 -0.46
N LYS A 115 -12.21 3.27 -1.77
CA LYS A 115 -12.05 1.93 -2.33
C LYS A 115 -10.72 1.33 -1.89
N LEU A 116 -10.73 0.05 -1.50
CA LEU A 116 -9.55 -0.73 -1.16
C LEU A 116 -9.43 -1.87 -2.16
N VAL A 117 -8.23 -2.06 -2.66
CA VAL A 117 -7.82 -3.23 -3.44
C VAL A 117 -6.71 -3.92 -2.65
N PHE A 118 -6.80 -5.22 -2.50
CA PHE A 118 -5.75 -6.04 -1.92
C PHE A 118 -5.19 -6.96 -2.99
N ASP A 119 -3.88 -6.87 -3.25
CA ASP A 119 -3.17 -7.74 -4.17
C ASP A 119 -2.54 -8.88 -3.37
N SER A 120 -3.31 -9.96 -3.17
CA SER A 120 -2.83 -11.18 -2.51
C SER A 120 -2.15 -12.09 -3.53
N HIS A 121 -0.85 -12.17 -3.48
CA HIS A 121 -0.05 -13.04 -4.34
C HIS A 121 0.47 -14.30 -3.63
N GLU A 122 0.17 -14.43 -2.34
CA GLU A 122 0.44 -15.61 -1.53
C GLU A 122 -0.83 -16.00 -0.76
N LEU A 123 -1.07 -17.30 -0.61
CA LEU A 123 -2.11 -17.82 0.28
C LEU A 123 -1.60 -17.73 1.72
N PHE A 124 -1.74 -16.57 2.32
CA PHE A 124 -1.22 -16.29 3.67
C PHE A 124 -1.83 -17.21 4.74
N SER A 125 -3.02 -17.78 4.51
CA SER A 125 -3.61 -18.77 5.41
C SER A 125 -2.79 -20.05 5.53
N GLU A 126 -1.89 -20.32 4.60
CA GLU A 126 -1.07 -21.55 4.53
C GLU A 126 0.44 -21.32 4.77
N ILE A 127 0.85 -20.09 5.13
CA ILE A 127 2.26 -19.83 5.45
C ILE A 127 2.67 -20.60 6.72
N PRO A 128 3.78 -21.35 6.70
CA PRO A 128 4.26 -22.14 7.83
C PRO A 128 4.40 -21.37 9.14
N GLU A 129 4.72 -20.07 9.07
CA GLU A 129 4.88 -19.19 10.23
C GLU A 129 3.55 -18.89 10.95
N LEU A 130 2.41 -18.96 10.27
CA LEU A 130 1.08 -18.77 10.84
C LEU A 130 0.46 -20.06 11.38
N VAL A 131 0.96 -21.22 10.98
CA VAL A 131 0.49 -22.53 11.47
C VAL A 131 0.63 -22.60 13.00
N HIS A 132 1.68 -22.00 13.56
CA HIS A 132 1.94 -21.98 15.00
C HIS A 132 1.29 -20.80 15.75
N ARG A 133 0.49 -19.92 15.06
CA ARG A 133 -0.15 -18.74 15.66
C ARG A 133 -1.63 -18.66 15.29
N PRO A 134 -2.49 -19.53 15.84
CA PRO A 134 -3.89 -19.67 15.42
C PRO A 134 -4.71 -18.40 15.62
N PHE A 135 -4.39 -17.58 16.63
CA PHE A 135 -5.09 -16.31 16.86
C PHE A 135 -4.80 -15.28 15.76
N VAL A 136 -3.55 -15.15 15.36
CA VAL A 136 -3.13 -14.25 14.27
C VAL A 136 -3.76 -14.72 12.95
N LYS A 137 -3.74 -16.04 12.68
CA LYS A 137 -4.39 -16.63 11.51
C LYS A 137 -5.89 -16.30 11.43
N LYS A 138 -6.62 -16.35 12.55
CA LYS A 138 -8.06 -16.01 12.59
C LYS A 138 -8.32 -14.54 12.24
N ILE A 139 -7.49 -13.62 12.72
CA ILE A 139 -7.60 -12.20 12.40
C ILE A 139 -7.41 -11.99 10.89
N TRP A 140 -6.41 -12.63 10.29
CA TRP A 140 -6.12 -12.49 8.86
C TRP A 140 -7.22 -13.11 7.98
N ILE A 141 -7.71 -14.30 8.29
CA ILE A 141 -8.84 -14.92 7.58
C ILE A 141 -10.09 -14.04 7.68
N HIS A 142 -10.34 -13.43 8.85
CA HIS A 142 -11.47 -12.52 8.99
C HIS A 142 -11.33 -11.27 8.10
N LEU A 143 -10.13 -10.69 8.00
CA LEU A 143 -9.86 -9.54 7.13
C LEU A 143 -9.96 -9.90 5.64
N GLU A 144 -9.46 -11.06 5.23
CA GLU A 144 -9.59 -11.55 3.86
C GLU A 144 -11.07 -11.76 3.46
N ASN A 145 -11.90 -12.29 4.35
CA ASN A 145 -13.31 -12.54 4.08
C ASN A 145 -14.18 -11.25 4.07
N GLN A 146 -13.68 -10.12 4.54
CA GLN A 146 -14.38 -8.83 4.57
C GLN A 146 -14.13 -7.97 3.31
N MET A 147 -13.29 -8.41 2.41
CA MET A 147 -12.89 -7.72 1.18
C MET A 147 -13.43 -8.37 -0.06
#